data_56a8c2bee4fc82830a88abbd0721ae38
#
_entry.id   56a8c2bee4fc82830a88abbd0721ae38
#
_cell.length_a   1.000
_cell.length_b   1.000
_cell.length_c   1.000
_cell.angle_alpha   90.00
_cell.angle_beta   90.00
_cell.angle_gamma   90.00
#
_symmetry.space_group_name_H-M   'P 1'
#
loop_
_entity.id
_entity.type
_entity.pdbx_description
1 polymer ?
#
loop_
_entity_poly.entity_id
_entity_poly.type
_entity_poly.pdbx_seq_one_letter_code
_entity_poly.pdbx_strand_id
1 'polypeptide(L)'
;GFFVEASVNSNVTFNTANRSHQSTDTFKKEEPIANFELSMESGDAKSATKVFYVAGKTTGFDNGYDSRIFGGATHNFTVYTELVGDKEGTKLAIQTLDKDDTSIIPVGVIADVGKEITFSLESENLREGVSIYLEDKLTGDFINLSETTYQAIVNEQDQSVGRFYIHNTSASLSTEHL
;
A
#
# COMPACT_ATOMS: atom_id res chain seq x y z
N GLY A 1 7.64 3.46 -19.85
CA GLY A 1 8.08 4.75 -19.29
C GLY A 1 8.55 4.56 -17.86
N PHE A 2 9.31 5.51 -17.35
CA PHE A 2 9.76 5.53 -15.96
C PHE A 2 9.79 6.98 -15.47
N PHE A 3 9.62 7.17 -14.17
CA PHE A 3 9.74 8.46 -13.51
C PHE A 3 11.15 8.59 -12.91
N VAL A 4 11.67 9.81 -12.89
CA VAL A 4 12.97 10.13 -12.29
C VAL A 4 12.75 11.24 -11.27
N GLU A 5 13.20 11.03 -10.04
CA GLU A 5 13.28 12.05 -9.01
C GLU A 5 14.72 12.59 -8.99
N ALA A 6 14.89 13.90 -9.14
CA ALA A 6 16.20 14.55 -9.07
C ALA A 6 16.43 15.10 -7.66
N SER A 7 17.48 14.65 -6.98
CA SER A 7 17.90 15.16 -5.67
C SER A 7 18.57 16.54 -5.72
N VAL A 8 18.97 16.98 -6.92
CA VAL A 8 19.58 18.27 -7.20
C VAL A 8 19.16 18.78 -8.58
N ASN A 9 19.22 20.09 -8.82
CA ASN A 9 18.99 20.64 -10.15
C ASN A 9 20.03 20.09 -11.13
N SER A 10 19.61 19.18 -11.99
CA SER A 10 20.48 18.57 -13.02
C SER A 10 19.69 18.22 -14.26
N ASN A 11 20.40 18.01 -15.39
CA ASN A 11 19.80 17.53 -16.63
C ASN A 11 19.96 16.02 -16.76
N VAL A 12 18.90 15.33 -17.15
CA VAL A 12 18.98 13.94 -17.57
C VAL A 12 19.25 13.91 -19.08
N THR A 13 20.37 13.31 -19.46
CA THR A 13 20.76 13.19 -20.86
C THR A 13 20.58 11.76 -21.35
N PHE A 14 19.78 11.57 -22.40
CA PHE A 14 19.64 10.31 -23.09
C PHE A 14 20.45 10.36 -24.39
N ASN A 15 21.43 9.50 -24.52
CA ASN A 15 22.22 9.35 -25.75
C ASN A 15 22.00 7.98 -26.38
N THR A 16 22.47 7.78 -27.60
CA THR A 16 22.31 6.53 -28.33
C THR A 16 23.00 5.35 -27.68
N ALA A 17 24.05 5.56 -26.88
CA ALA A 17 24.72 4.51 -26.13
C ALA A 17 23.87 3.98 -24.96
N ASN A 18 22.84 4.71 -24.53
CA ASN A 18 21.90 4.27 -23.50
C ASN A 18 20.76 3.38 -24.07
N ARG A 19 20.79 3.11 -25.38
CA ARG A 19 19.84 2.22 -26.03
C ARG A 19 20.46 0.82 -26.11
N SER A 20 19.83 -0.13 -25.42
CA SER A 20 20.17 -1.55 -25.51
C SER A 20 19.02 -2.28 -26.20
N HIS A 21 19.31 -2.90 -27.36
CA HIS A 21 18.48 -3.95 -27.95
C HIS A 21 19.12 -5.28 -27.61
N GLN A 22 18.84 -5.83 -26.45
CA GLN A 22 19.24 -7.19 -26.14
C GLN A 22 18.16 -8.16 -26.62
N SER A 23 18.43 -8.86 -27.70
CA SER A 23 17.57 -9.93 -28.23
C SER A 23 17.67 -11.24 -27.44
N THR A 24 18.46 -11.25 -26.36
CA THR A 24 18.75 -12.42 -25.53
C THR A 24 18.20 -12.30 -24.10
N ASP A 25 17.33 -11.32 -23.83
CA ASP A 25 16.65 -11.24 -22.55
C ASP A 25 15.68 -12.43 -22.43
N THR A 26 16.18 -13.53 -21.86
CA THR A 26 15.32 -14.53 -21.30
C THR A 26 14.65 -13.89 -20.09
N PHE A 27 13.36 -13.54 -20.23
CA PHE A 27 12.53 -13.24 -19.06
C PHE A 27 12.61 -14.45 -18.14
N LYS A 28 13.38 -14.36 -17.07
CA LYS A 28 13.26 -15.29 -15.96
C LYS A 28 11.81 -15.21 -15.52
N LYS A 29 11.13 -16.35 -15.51
CA LYS A 29 9.85 -16.47 -14.82
C LYS A 29 10.15 -16.18 -13.35
N GLU A 30 9.93 -14.94 -12.93
CA GLU A 30 10.07 -14.58 -11.53
C GLU A 30 9.06 -15.39 -10.72
N GLU A 31 9.45 -15.80 -9.53
CA GLU A 31 8.53 -16.40 -8.57
C GLU A 31 7.37 -15.41 -8.36
N PRO A 32 6.12 -15.91 -8.28
CA PRO A 32 4.97 -15.05 -8.07
C PRO A 32 5.15 -14.24 -6.79
N ILE A 33 5.09 -12.91 -6.90
CA ILE A 33 5.25 -12.00 -5.77
C ILE A 33 3.93 -11.92 -5.01
N ALA A 34 3.97 -12.22 -3.72
CA ALA A 34 2.83 -12.03 -2.84
C ALA A 34 2.50 -10.55 -2.71
N ASN A 35 1.23 -10.20 -2.86
CA ASN A 35 0.79 -8.82 -2.76
C ASN A 35 -0.68 -8.71 -2.38
N PHE A 36 -1.08 -7.53 -1.95
CA PHE A 36 -2.48 -7.13 -1.89
C PHE A 36 -2.66 -5.68 -2.36
N GLU A 37 -3.84 -5.38 -2.85
CA GLU A 37 -4.31 -4.04 -3.19
C GLU A 37 -5.50 -3.68 -2.30
N LEU A 38 -5.34 -2.61 -1.51
CA LEU A 38 -6.42 -2.02 -0.72
C LEU A 38 -7.07 -0.93 -1.55
N SER A 39 -8.32 -1.12 -1.90
CA SER A 39 -9.16 -0.15 -2.59
C SER A 39 -10.07 0.59 -1.62
N MET A 40 -10.30 1.88 -1.89
CA MET A 40 -11.27 2.73 -1.22
C MET A 40 -12.19 3.35 -2.27
N GLU A 41 -13.50 3.21 -2.08
CA GLU A 41 -14.51 3.69 -3.02
C GLU A 41 -15.59 4.53 -2.31
N SER A 42 -16.17 5.51 -3.04
CA SER A 42 -17.32 6.29 -2.62
C SER A 42 -18.05 6.84 -3.85
N GLY A 43 -19.21 6.27 -4.20
CA GLY A 43 -19.86 6.55 -5.47
C GLY A 43 -18.95 6.22 -6.64
N ASP A 44 -18.71 7.20 -7.53
CA ASP A 44 -17.82 7.03 -8.69
C ASP A 44 -16.33 7.27 -8.36
N ALA A 45 -16.01 7.74 -7.16
CA ALA A 45 -14.63 7.98 -6.74
C ALA A 45 -13.98 6.66 -6.28
N LYS A 46 -12.78 6.39 -6.80
CA LYS A 46 -11.98 5.23 -6.45
C LYS A 46 -10.51 5.60 -6.26
N SER A 47 -9.88 5.03 -5.25
CA SER A 47 -8.44 5.10 -5.00
C SER A 47 -7.94 3.76 -4.49
N ALA A 48 -6.66 3.44 -4.74
CA ALA A 48 -6.06 2.23 -4.24
C ALA A 48 -4.60 2.45 -3.84
N THR A 49 -4.11 1.62 -2.93
CA THR A 49 -2.71 1.48 -2.56
C THR A 49 -2.33 0.01 -2.58
N LYS A 50 -1.08 -0.30 -2.93
CA LYS A 50 -0.63 -1.69 -3.10
C LYS A 50 0.55 -2.01 -2.21
N VAL A 51 0.53 -3.19 -1.59
CA VAL A 51 1.63 -3.69 -0.77
C VAL A 51 2.17 -4.97 -1.38
N PHE A 52 3.49 -5.03 -1.57
CA PHE A 52 4.22 -6.19 -2.06
C PHE A 52 5.07 -6.79 -0.96
N TYR A 53 5.24 -8.11 -0.99
CA TYR A 53 6.11 -8.86 -0.10
C TYR A 53 7.28 -9.46 -0.87
N VAL A 54 8.46 -8.88 -0.72
CA VAL A 54 9.66 -9.23 -1.50
C VAL A 54 10.82 -9.50 -0.55
N ALA A 55 11.54 -10.61 -0.76
CA ALA A 55 12.67 -10.98 0.09
C ALA A 55 13.74 -9.88 0.16
N GLY A 56 14.21 -9.57 1.37
CA GLY A 56 15.29 -8.62 1.62
C GLY A 56 14.87 -7.16 1.56
N LYS A 57 13.56 -6.86 1.59
CA LYS A 57 13.04 -5.51 1.72
C LYS A 57 12.93 -5.10 3.18
N THR A 58 12.70 -3.81 3.43
CA THR A 58 12.74 -3.24 4.78
C THR A 58 11.42 -2.59 5.16
N THR A 59 11.30 -2.18 6.41
CA THR A 59 10.18 -1.35 6.88
C THR A 59 10.39 0.15 6.59
N GLY A 60 11.56 0.53 6.06
CA GLY A 60 11.89 1.87 5.58
C GLY A 60 11.58 2.02 4.09
N PHE A 61 12.07 3.10 3.47
CA PHE A 61 11.84 3.37 2.04
C PHE A 61 12.88 2.64 1.16
N ASP A 62 12.42 1.66 0.40
CA ASP A 62 13.23 0.88 -0.53
C ASP A 62 13.18 1.47 -1.95
N ASN A 63 14.25 2.18 -2.34
CA ASN A 63 14.35 2.81 -3.67
C ASN A 63 14.15 1.79 -4.80
N GLY A 64 13.27 2.12 -5.76
CA GLY A 64 12.95 1.28 -6.91
C GLY A 64 11.88 0.21 -6.63
N TYR A 65 11.41 0.09 -5.38
CA TYR A 65 10.33 -0.79 -4.95
C TYR A 65 9.16 0.00 -4.38
N ASP A 66 9.42 0.97 -3.51
CA ASP A 66 8.40 1.84 -2.94
C ASP A 66 8.11 3.03 -3.86
N SER A 67 6.86 3.47 -3.86
CA SER A 67 6.42 4.65 -4.59
C SER A 67 5.63 5.57 -3.70
N ARG A 68 6.09 6.82 -3.58
CA ARG A 68 5.33 7.87 -2.91
C ARG A 68 4.09 8.23 -3.73
N ILE A 69 3.06 8.77 -3.05
CA ILE A 69 1.96 9.42 -3.76
C ILE A 69 2.54 10.53 -4.62
N PHE A 70 2.11 10.58 -5.88
CA PHE A 70 2.60 11.56 -6.85
C PHE A 70 2.24 12.98 -6.41
N GLY A 71 3.26 13.78 -6.05
CA GLY A 71 3.10 15.19 -5.70
C GLY A 71 2.77 16.03 -6.93
N GLY A 72 1.81 16.95 -6.81
CA GLY A 72 1.44 17.90 -7.87
C GLY A 72 0.04 17.76 -8.44
N ALA A 73 -0.70 16.71 -8.08
CA ALA A 73 -2.15 16.63 -8.28
C ALA A 73 -2.88 16.91 -6.98
N THR A 74 -4.07 17.49 -7.05
CA THR A 74 -4.97 17.61 -5.89
C THR A 74 -5.53 16.22 -5.61
N HIS A 75 -5.11 15.61 -4.51
CA HIS A 75 -5.63 14.32 -4.07
C HIS A 75 -6.80 14.54 -3.11
N ASN A 76 -8.00 14.75 -3.66
CA ASN A 76 -9.21 14.98 -2.85
C ASN A 76 -9.87 13.67 -2.40
N PHE A 77 -9.47 12.55 -2.98
CA PHE A 77 -9.94 11.22 -2.63
C PHE A 77 -8.79 10.22 -2.82
N THR A 78 -8.17 9.80 -1.73
CA THR A 78 -6.95 8.96 -1.79
C THR A 78 -6.85 8.07 -0.56
N VAL A 79 -6.55 6.79 -0.76
CA VAL A 79 -6.06 5.87 0.25
C VAL A 79 -4.55 5.65 0.04
N TYR A 80 -3.80 5.56 1.12
CA TYR A 80 -2.35 5.38 1.09
C TYR A 80 -1.88 4.59 2.32
N THR A 81 -0.69 4.01 2.23
CA THR A 81 0.01 3.47 3.40
C THR A 81 1.11 4.43 3.84
N GLU A 82 1.58 4.31 5.10
CA GLU A 82 2.81 4.96 5.55
C GLU A 82 3.86 3.92 5.91
N LEU A 83 5.14 4.34 5.86
CA LEU A 83 6.26 3.48 6.24
C LEU A 83 6.10 2.98 7.67
N VAL A 84 6.32 1.68 7.86
CA VAL A 84 6.22 1.03 9.17
C VAL A 84 7.38 1.44 10.08
N GLY A 85 8.59 1.53 9.53
CA GLY A 85 9.82 1.84 10.26
C GLY A 85 10.17 3.31 10.40
N ASP A 86 9.46 4.18 9.68
CA ASP A 86 9.73 5.61 9.64
C ASP A 86 8.50 6.40 10.10
N LYS A 87 8.73 7.35 11.02
CA LYS A 87 7.67 8.21 11.56
C LYS A 87 7.57 9.57 10.84
N GLU A 88 8.26 9.73 9.71
CA GLU A 88 8.29 10.99 8.96
C GLU A 88 7.02 11.25 8.12
N GLY A 89 6.03 10.35 8.19
CA GLY A 89 4.75 10.54 7.50
C GLY A 89 4.85 10.43 5.97
N THR A 90 5.74 9.57 5.48
CA THR A 90 5.89 9.32 4.04
C THR A 90 4.70 8.53 3.52
N LYS A 91 3.85 9.21 2.73
CA LYS A 91 2.66 8.61 2.11
C LYS A 91 3.03 7.81 0.87
N LEU A 92 2.61 6.56 0.83
CA LEU A 92 2.95 5.61 -0.22
C LEU A 92 1.72 5.18 -1.02
N ALA A 93 1.86 5.18 -2.34
CA ALA A 93 0.94 4.53 -3.27
C ALA A 93 1.31 3.05 -3.47
N ILE A 94 2.60 2.72 -3.34
CA ILE A 94 3.13 1.36 -3.36
C ILE A 94 4.12 1.22 -2.21
N GLN A 95 3.94 0.19 -1.39
CA GLN A 95 4.85 -0.18 -0.30
C GLN A 95 5.36 -1.59 -0.52
N THR A 96 6.63 -1.83 -0.22
CA THR A 96 7.23 -3.15 -0.30
C THR A 96 7.86 -3.52 1.04
N LEU A 97 7.49 -4.68 1.57
CA LEU A 97 7.98 -5.21 2.84
C LEU A 97 8.73 -6.52 2.60
N ASP A 98 9.48 -6.99 3.58
CA ASP A 98 10.07 -8.32 3.49
C ASP A 98 8.99 -9.39 3.35
N LYS A 99 9.30 -10.47 2.64
CA LYS A 99 8.37 -11.58 2.39
C LYS A 99 7.81 -12.24 3.67
N ASP A 100 8.50 -12.12 4.78
CA ASP A 100 8.12 -12.68 6.09
C ASP A 100 7.68 -11.59 7.09
N ASP A 101 7.57 -10.33 6.65
CA ASP A 101 7.16 -9.21 7.51
C ASP A 101 5.70 -9.35 7.92
N THR A 102 5.45 -9.17 9.21
CA THR A 102 4.11 -9.18 9.83
C THR A 102 3.79 -7.88 10.54
N SER A 103 4.50 -6.81 10.20
CA SER A 103 4.29 -5.49 10.79
C SER A 103 2.90 -4.96 10.49
N ILE A 104 2.37 -4.20 11.44
CA ILE A 104 1.11 -3.48 11.27
C ILE A 104 1.34 -2.29 10.37
N ILE A 105 0.59 -2.19 9.28
CA ILE A 105 0.75 -1.16 8.25
C ILE A 105 -0.24 -0.03 8.52
N PRO A 106 0.23 1.20 8.79
CA PRO A 106 -0.66 2.34 8.94
C PRO A 106 -1.31 2.72 7.59
N VAL A 107 -2.61 2.97 7.62
CA VAL A 107 -3.40 3.40 6.45
C VAL A 107 -3.95 4.78 6.69
N GLY A 108 -3.75 5.67 5.73
CA GLY A 108 -4.31 7.01 5.74
C GLY A 108 -5.33 7.20 4.63
N VAL A 109 -6.25 8.12 4.88
CA VAL A 109 -7.34 8.49 3.99
C VAL A 109 -7.33 10.00 3.76
N ILE A 110 -7.54 10.41 2.53
CA ILE A 110 -7.87 11.79 2.15
C ILE A 110 -9.23 11.75 1.46
N ALA A 111 -10.24 12.29 2.08
CA ALA A 111 -11.59 12.41 1.54
C ALA A 111 -12.36 13.49 2.30
N ASP A 112 -13.48 13.97 1.75
CA ASP A 112 -14.32 14.95 2.41
C ASP A 112 -14.92 14.38 3.71
N VAL A 113 -14.98 15.21 4.74
CA VAL A 113 -15.60 14.86 6.02
C VAL A 113 -17.09 14.56 5.83
N GLY A 114 -17.56 13.52 6.51
CA GLY A 114 -18.94 13.04 6.39
C GLY A 114 -19.18 12.12 5.20
N LYS A 115 -18.19 11.89 4.34
CA LYS A 115 -18.29 10.98 3.21
C LYS A 115 -18.27 9.54 3.68
N GLU A 116 -19.19 8.72 3.18
CA GLU A 116 -19.14 7.27 3.34
C GLU A 116 -18.13 6.68 2.36
N ILE A 117 -17.22 5.88 2.88
CA ILE A 117 -16.21 5.16 2.11
C ILE A 117 -16.34 3.66 2.34
N THR A 118 -16.03 2.88 1.33
CA THR A 118 -15.99 1.42 1.41
C THR A 118 -14.59 0.94 1.10
N PHE A 119 -13.99 0.18 2.01
CA PHE A 119 -12.76 -0.54 1.80
C PHE A 119 -13.02 -1.93 1.24
N SER A 120 -12.26 -2.31 0.24
CA SER A 120 -12.19 -3.66 -0.31
C SER A 120 -10.74 -4.05 -0.57
N LEU A 121 -10.47 -5.37 -0.69
CA LEU A 121 -9.12 -5.87 -0.87
C LEU A 121 -9.10 -6.97 -1.93
N GLU A 122 -8.09 -6.90 -2.79
CA GLU A 122 -7.70 -7.99 -3.68
C GLU A 122 -6.30 -8.44 -3.31
N SER A 123 -6.04 -9.75 -3.32
CA SER A 123 -4.73 -10.30 -2.98
C SER A 123 -4.30 -11.39 -3.94
N GLU A 124 -3.00 -11.49 -4.16
CA GLU A 124 -2.38 -12.49 -5.04
C GLU A 124 -1.19 -13.13 -4.34
N ASN A 125 -1.06 -14.44 -4.51
CA ASN A 125 0.09 -15.22 -4.07
C ASN A 125 0.43 -15.11 -2.57
N LEU A 126 -0.52 -14.70 -1.73
CA LEU A 126 -0.33 -14.75 -0.28
C LEU A 126 -0.09 -16.21 0.16
N ARG A 127 0.65 -16.39 1.24
CA ARG A 127 0.86 -17.73 1.83
C ARG A 127 -0.48 -18.32 2.25
N GLU A 128 -0.59 -19.63 2.15
CA GLU A 128 -1.78 -20.36 2.60
C GLU A 128 -2.08 -20.06 4.09
N GLY A 129 -3.34 -19.79 4.38
CA GLY A 129 -3.81 -19.46 5.72
C GLY A 129 -3.54 -18.01 6.17
N VAL A 130 -2.91 -17.17 5.34
CA VAL A 130 -2.75 -15.74 5.64
C VAL A 130 -3.97 -14.98 5.15
N SER A 131 -4.57 -14.20 6.03
CA SER A 131 -5.65 -13.26 5.73
C SER A 131 -5.23 -11.84 6.07
N ILE A 132 -5.84 -10.88 5.38
CA ILE A 132 -5.59 -9.45 5.59
C ILE A 132 -6.78 -8.85 6.33
N TYR A 133 -6.50 -8.21 7.46
CA TYR A 133 -7.49 -7.57 8.31
C TYR A 133 -7.31 -6.06 8.32
N LEU A 134 -8.42 -5.34 8.34
CA LEU A 134 -8.47 -3.91 8.63
C LEU A 134 -8.90 -3.71 10.08
N GLU A 135 -8.12 -2.97 10.83
CA GLU A 135 -8.47 -2.46 12.15
C GLU A 135 -8.94 -1.01 12.03
N ASP A 136 -10.13 -0.69 12.53
CA ASP A 136 -10.60 0.67 12.75
C ASP A 136 -10.51 1.02 14.24
N LYS A 137 -9.50 1.80 14.62
CA LYS A 137 -9.26 2.21 16.01
C LYS A 137 -10.38 3.07 16.60
N LEU A 138 -11.17 3.72 15.75
CA LEU A 138 -12.26 4.58 16.21
C LEU A 138 -13.46 3.76 16.72
N THR A 139 -13.81 2.69 15.99
CA THR A 139 -14.95 1.81 16.34
C THR A 139 -14.51 0.59 17.14
N GLY A 140 -13.24 0.21 17.07
CA GLY A 140 -12.70 -1.04 17.61
C GLY A 140 -12.97 -2.25 16.73
N ASP A 141 -13.44 -2.04 15.51
CA ASP A 141 -13.71 -3.12 14.55
C ASP A 141 -12.40 -3.73 14.02
N PHE A 142 -12.42 -5.05 13.82
CA PHE A 142 -11.32 -5.83 13.25
C PHE A 142 -11.89 -6.77 12.18
N ILE A 143 -11.78 -6.39 10.92
CA ILE A 143 -12.52 -6.95 9.80
C ILE A 143 -11.61 -7.73 8.86
N ASN A 144 -11.96 -8.97 8.54
CA ASN A 144 -11.25 -9.76 7.53
C ASN A 144 -11.60 -9.26 6.11
N LEU A 145 -10.76 -8.39 5.57
CA LEU A 145 -10.94 -7.85 4.20
C LEU A 145 -10.68 -8.89 3.10
N SER A 146 -10.07 -10.04 3.43
CA SER A 146 -9.96 -11.14 2.47
C SER A 146 -11.30 -11.80 2.17
N GLU A 147 -12.32 -11.58 3.00
CA GLU A 147 -13.65 -12.21 2.89
C GLU A 147 -14.78 -11.20 2.69
N THR A 148 -14.64 -9.98 3.18
CA THR A 148 -15.72 -8.98 3.16
C THR A 148 -15.16 -7.56 2.95
N THR A 149 -16.06 -6.60 2.75
CA THR A 149 -15.75 -5.17 2.68
C THR A 149 -16.05 -4.49 4.01
N TYR A 150 -15.48 -3.30 4.23
CA TYR A 150 -15.73 -2.48 5.40
C TYR A 150 -16.19 -1.07 5.00
N GLN A 151 -17.25 -0.58 5.65
CA GLN A 151 -17.77 0.77 5.42
C GLN A 151 -17.47 1.66 6.63
N ALA A 152 -17.03 2.88 6.36
CA ALA A 152 -16.75 3.89 7.36
C ALA A 152 -17.19 5.28 6.90
N ILE A 153 -17.49 6.15 7.87
CA ILE A 153 -17.72 7.59 7.60
C ILE A 153 -16.44 8.35 7.93
N VAL A 154 -15.99 9.20 7.00
CA VAL A 154 -14.79 10.01 7.17
C VAL A 154 -15.00 11.10 8.20
N ASN A 155 -14.11 11.23 9.17
CA ASN A 155 -14.09 12.26 10.19
C ASN A 155 -12.94 13.26 9.96
N GLU A 156 -12.96 14.39 10.65
CA GLU A 156 -11.89 15.40 10.58
C GLU A 156 -10.51 14.84 10.97
N GLN A 157 -10.48 13.88 11.88
CA GLN A 157 -9.24 13.25 12.35
C GLN A 157 -8.66 12.22 11.36
N ASP A 158 -9.42 11.82 10.34
CA ASP A 158 -9.02 10.76 9.39
C ASP A 158 -8.11 11.26 8.26
N GLN A 159 -7.83 12.56 8.20
CA GLN A 159 -6.97 13.19 7.19
C GLN A 159 -5.47 12.82 7.33
N SER A 160 -5.17 11.91 8.24
CA SER A 160 -3.84 11.35 8.49
C SER A 160 -3.95 9.88 8.90
N VAL A 161 -2.82 9.20 9.10
CA VAL A 161 -2.82 7.88 9.73
C VAL A 161 -3.19 7.98 11.22
N GLY A 162 -3.67 6.90 11.79
CA GLY A 162 -4.00 6.80 13.21
C GLY A 162 -5.34 6.13 13.50
N ARG A 163 -6.21 6.05 12.49
CA ARG A 163 -7.48 5.35 12.59
C ARG A 163 -7.41 3.94 11.99
N PHE A 164 -6.94 3.81 10.76
CA PHE A 164 -6.96 2.55 10.03
C PHE A 164 -5.60 1.88 10.01
N TYR A 165 -5.59 0.56 10.20
CA TYR A 165 -4.38 -0.25 10.17
C TYR A 165 -4.64 -1.57 9.46
N ILE A 166 -3.69 -2.02 8.67
CA ILE A 166 -3.71 -3.34 8.04
C ILE A 166 -2.84 -4.31 8.84
N HIS A 167 -3.39 -5.49 9.08
CA HIS A 167 -2.71 -6.63 9.69
C HIS A 167 -2.69 -7.79 8.70
N ASN A 168 -1.53 -8.41 8.51
CA ASN A 168 -1.42 -9.69 7.83
C ASN A 168 -1.24 -10.78 8.90
N THR A 169 -2.19 -11.66 9.06
CA THR A 169 -2.12 -12.70 10.09
C THR A 169 -2.55 -14.05 9.56
N SER A 170 -1.97 -15.13 10.12
CA SER A 170 -2.49 -16.47 9.90
C SER A 170 -3.71 -16.70 10.80
N ALA A 171 -4.69 -17.47 10.32
CA ALA A 171 -5.97 -17.73 10.98
C ALA A 171 -5.89 -18.25 12.43
N SER A 172 -4.69 -18.59 12.91
CA SER A 172 -4.48 -19.06 14.29
C SER A 172 -4.51 -17.97 15.37
N LEU A 173 -4.54 -16.68 15.00
CA LEU A 173 -4.55 -15.55 15.95
C LEU A 173 -5.93 -14.95 16.21
N SER A 174 -6.98 -15.45 15.56
CA SER A 174 -8.35 -14.89 15.69
C SER A 174 -9.13 -15.35 16.93
N THR A 175 -8.51 -16.07 17.87
CA THR A 175 -9.26 -16.72 18.99
C THR A 175 -8.99 -16.10 20.37
N GLU A 176 -8.27 -15.00 20.48
CA GLU A 176 -7.96 -14.38 21.78
C GLU A 176 -8.50 -12.94 21.94
N HIS A 177 -9.76 -12.71 21.62
CA HIS A 177 -10.51 -11.57 22.16
C HIS A 177 -11.98 -11.97 22.34
N LEU A 178 -12.25 -12.66 23.44
CA LEU A 178 -13.56 -12.73 24.12
C LEU A 178 -13.44 -12.11 25.48
#